data_74a3ed2e9464f84cc779df9b763b65e2
#
_entry.id   74a3ed2e9464f84cc779df9b763b65e2
#
_cell.length_a   1.000
_cell.length_b   1.000
_cell.length_c   1.000
_cell.angle_alpha   90.00
_cell.angle_beta   90.00
_cell.angle_gamma   90.00
#
_symmetry.space_group_name_H-M   'P 1'
#
loop_
_entity.id
_entity.type
_entity.pdbx_description
1 polymer ?
#
loop_
_entity_poly.entity_id
_entity_poly.type
_entity_poly.pdbx_seq_one_letter_code
_entity_poly.pdbx_strand_id
1 'polypeptide(L)'
;MKKIVTLIFCVMLILAMAGCGQSPKAADKDTSTQQAIIDKANKAPEKQEFTPVTEVQEGRKNVYVVLKVLKGDYWSQVVRGLKDGGLAANCNVYVGGPYKETNWQAQTEMLKSLVGKKADAVILATSDSVQLIPTVEELRKAKLPVVLVDTGLNTKQYNAAYMTNNFAAGSKAAEEMLQLLRSSGLKEADKATVVMKVSSLKSQNMV
;
A
#
# COMPACT_ATOMS: atom_id res chain seq x y z
N MET A 1 -22.17 -31.10 -47.10
CA MET A 1 -22.44 -29.75 -46.50
C MET A 1 -21.22 -29.17 -45.77
N LYS A 2 -20.40 -29.94 -45.03
CA LYS A 2 -19.21 -29.40 -44.28
C LYS A 2 -18.06 -28.85 -45.17
N LYS A 3 -17.87 -29.36 -46.40
CA LYS A 3 -16.80 -28.89 -47.30
C LYS A 3 -17.09 -27.56 -48.02
N ILE A 4 -18.37 -27.20 -48.19
CA ILE A 4 -18.78 -25.95 -48.85
C ILE A 4 -18.65 -24.76 -47.87
N VAL A 5 -18.90 -24.96 -46.57
CA VAL A 5 -18.78 -23.92 -45.56
C VAL A 5 -17.33 -23.52 -45.37
N THR A 6 -16.36 -24.48 -45.42
CA THR A 6 -14.92 -24.19 -45.27
C THR A 6 -14.38 -23.40 -46.47
N LEU A 7 -14.90 -23.62 -47.69
CA LEU A 7 -14.48 -22.89 -48.88
C LEU A 7 -14.96 -21.46 -48.90
N ILE A 8 -16.17 -21.19 -48.39
CA ILE A 8 -16.72 -19.82 -48.27
C ILE A 8 -15.94 -19.01 -47.23
N PHE A 9 -15.49 -19.64 -46.14
CA PHE A 9 -14.69 -18.95 -45.12
C PHE A 9 -13.28 -18.60 -45.62
N CYS A 10 -12.63 -19.46 -46.42
CA CYS A 10 -11.34 -19.17 -47.04
C CYS A 10 -11.42 -18.08 -48.12
N VAL A 11 -12.52 -18.00 -48.90
CA VAL A 11 -12.69 -16.96 -49.93
C VAL A 11 -12.95 -15.59 -49.28
N MET A 12 -13.66 -15.51 -48.15
CA MET A 12 -13.83 -14.25 -47.40
C MET A 12 -12.52 -13.75 -46.76
N LEU A 13 -11.60 -14.67 -46.37
CA LEU A 13 -10.33 -14.25 -45.77
C LEU A 13 -9.34 -13.73 -46.84
N ILE A 14 -9.46 -14.16 -48.10
CA ILE A 14 -8.60 -13.71 -49.22
C ILE A 14 -9.05 -12.35 -49.76
N LEU A 15 -10.33 -12.02 -49.71
CA LEU A 15 -10.84 -10.68 -50.10
C LEU A 15 -10.51 -9.57 -49.08
N ALA A 16 -10.15 -9.93 -47.84
CA ALA A 16 -9.74 -8.96 -46.83
C ALA A 16 -8.27 -8.49 -46.95
N MET A 17 -7.47 -9.15 -47.81
CA MET A 17 -6.05 -8.83 -48.00
C MET A 17 -5.73 -7.99 -49.25
N ALA A 18 -6.74 -7.65 -50.08
CA ALA A 18 -6.55 -6.85 -51.31
C ALA A 18 -6.91 -5.36 -51.19
N GLY A 19 -7.05 -4.84 -49.97
CA GLY A 19 -7.32 -3.44 -49.67
C GLY A 19 -6.12 -2.72 -49.08
N CYS A 20 -4.97 -2.72 -49.76
CA CYS A 20 -3.82 -1.91 -49.42
C CYS A 20 -3.95 -0.55 -50.11
N GLY A 21 -4.43 0.47 -49.35
CA GLY A 21 -4.46 1.81 -49.86
C GLY A 21 -5.28 2.75 -48.99
N GLN A 22 -4.62 3.51 -48.14
CA GLN A 22 -5.06 4.60 -47.24
C GLN A 22 -5.36 4.18 -45.80
N SER A 23 -4.37 4.41 -44.96
CA SER A 23 -4.52 4.46 -43.50
C SER A 23 -5.55 5.54 -43.16
N PRO A 24 -6.60 5.23 -42.37
CA PRO A 24 -7.44 6.28 -41.82
C PRO A 24 -6.62 7.09 -40.80
N LYS A 25 -6.46 8.38 -41.04
CA LYS A 25 -6.11 9.36 -40.00
C LYS A 25 -7.24 9.42 -38.96
N ALA A 26 -7.28 8.49 -38.05
CA ALA A 26 -8.24 8.47 -36.95
C ALA A 26 -7.55 8.11 -35.60
N ALA A 27 -6.28 8.52 -35.44
CA ALA A 27 -5.54 8.22 -34.22
C ALA A 27 -5.31 9.46 -33.31
N ASP A 28 -5.68 10.67 -33.74
CA ASP A 28 -5.27 11.90 -33.02
C ASP A 28 -6.27 12.37 -31.93
N LYS A 29 -7.53 11.91 -31.97
CA LYS A 29 -8.50 12.30 -30.92
C LYS A 29 -8.52 11.39 -29.70
N ASP A 30 -8.13 10.12 -29.86
CA ASP A 30 -8.14 9.16 -28.76
C ASP A 30 -6.91 9.34 -27.84
N THR A 31 -5.75 9.64 -28.42
CA THR A 31 -4.50 9.87 -27.67
C THR A 31 -4.58 11.12 -26.78
N SER A 32 -5.21 12.20 -27.25
CA SER A 32 -5.40 13.41 -26.45
C SER A 32 -6.37 13.19 -25.29
N THR A 33 -7.41 12.39 -25.49
CA THR A 33 -8.38 12.04 -24.46
C THR A 33 -7.76 11.10 -23.43
N GLN A 34 -6.98 10.12 -23.86
CA GLN A 34 -6.23 9.23 -22.95
C GLN A 34 -5.18 9.99 -22.15
N GLN A 35 -4.43 10.90 -22.79
CA GLN A 35 -3.46 11.75 -22.08
C GLN A 35 -4.15 12.66 -21.06
N ALA A 36 -5.28 13.26 -21.38
CA ALA A 36 -6.05 14.09 -20.45
C ALA A 36 -6.60 13.28 -19.25
N ILE A 37 -6.97 12.01 -19.45
CA ILE A 37 -7.39 11.11 -18.37
C ILE A 37 -6.20 10.75 -17.49
N ILE A 38 -5.03 10.48 -18.08
CA ILE A 38 -3.77 10.20 -17.36
C ILE A 38 -3.34 11.43 -16.56
N ASP A 39 -3.40 12.63 -17.16
CA ASP A 39 -3.03 13.89 -16.50
C ASP A 39 -4.01 14.25 -15.37
N LYS A 40 -5.30 13.94 -15.54
CA LYS A 40 -6.30 14.08 -14.47
C LYS A 40 -6.10 13.07 -13.36
N ALA A 41 -5.73 11.82 -13.67
CA ALA A 41 -5.38 10.80 -12.69
C ALA A 41 -4.08 11.15 -11.94
N ASN A 42 -3.10 11.77 -12.62
CA ASN A 42 -1.86 12.25 -12.04
C ASN A 42 -2.05 13.52 -11.18
N LYS A 43 -3.15 14.26 -11.38
CA LYS A 43 -3.55 15.41 -10.53
C LYS A 43 -4.43 15.02 -9.35
N ALA A 44 -4.87 13.76 -9.24
CA ALA A 44 -5.58 13.30 -8.07
C ALA A 44 -4.65 13.37 -6.86
N PRO A 45 -5.13 13.78 -5.68
CA PRO A 45 -4.30 13.84 -4.49
C PRO A 45 -3.73 12.44 -4.20
N GLU A 46 -2.41 12.37 -4.02
CA GLU A 46 -1.72 11.09 -3.77
C GLU A 46 -1.83 10.62 -2.32
N LYS A 47 -2.34 11.49 -1.44
CA LYS A 47 -2.44 11.28 0.00
C LYS A 47 -3.72 11.87 0.56
N GLN A 48 -4.23 11.27 1.63
CA GLN A 48 -5.26 11.88 2.46
C GLN A 48 -4.60 12.79 3.50
N GLU A 49 -5.07 14.03 3.59
CA GLU A 49 -4.60 14.97 4.60
C GLU A 49 -4.93 14.50 6.02
N PHE A 50 -4.20 15.04 6.99
CA PHE A 50 -4.40 14.70 8.39
C PHE A 50 -5.81 15.09 8.86
N THR A 51 -6.54 14.11 9.36
CA THR A 51 -7.89 14.26 9.91
C THR A 51 -7.85 13.91 11.40
N PRO A 52 -8.42 14.74 12.30
CA PRO A 52 -8.50 14.41 13.70
C PRO A 52 -9.42 13.20 13.91
N VAL A 53 -8.99 12.25 14.73
CA VAL A 53 -9.80 11.07 15.13
C VAL A 53 -10.21 11.13 16.60
N THR A 54 -9.68 12.08 17.34
CA THR A 54 -10.15 12.49 18.68
C THR A 54 -10.74 13.89 18.59
N GLU A 55 -11.55 14.30 19.57
CA GLU A 55 -11.94 15.69 19.73
C GLU A 55 -10.70 16.54 19.97
N VAL A 56 -10.51 17.59 19.17
CA VAL A 56 -9.35 18.48 19.27
C VAL A 56 -9.60 19.47 20.41
N GLN A 57 -8.69 19.48 21.39
CA GLN A 57 -8.74 20.39 22.51
C GLN A 57 -7.40 21.12 22.66
N GLU A 58 -7.48 22.43 22.96
CA GLU A 58 -6.31 23.25 23.20
C GLU A 58 -5.55 22.77 24.46
N GLY A 59 -4.23 22.87 24.43
CA GLY A 59 -3.35 22.43 25.52
C GLY A 59 -3.03 20.94 25.54
N ARG A 60 -3.72 20.12 24.77
CA ARG A 60 -3.37 18.70 24.60
C ARG A 60 -2.18 18.53 23.65
N LYS A 61 -1.43 17.43 23.86
CA LYS A 61 -0.36 17.01 22.95
C LYS A 61 -0.94 16.57 21.62
N ASN A 62 -0.27 16.98 20.53
CA ASN A 62 -0.66 16.64 19.16
C ASN A 62 0.17 15.47 18.64
N VAL A 63 -0.46 14.33 18.43
CA VAL A 63 0.12 13.12 17.87
C VAL A 63 -0.33 12.98 16.42
N TYR A 64 0.63 12.98 15.50
CA TYR A 64 0.38 12.80 14.09
C TYR A 64 0.70 11.36 13.67
N VAL A 65 -0.19 10.74 12.92
CA VAL A 65 -0.08 9.35 12.49
C VAL A 65 -0.06 9.29 10.97
N VAL A 66 0.98 8.70 10.41
CA VAL A 66 1.09 8.42 8.97
C VAL A 66 1.00 6.92 8.77
N LEU A 67 -0.11 6.45 8.23
CA LEU A 67 -0.35 5.06 7.89
C LEU A 67 0.05 4.77 6.44
N LYS A 68 0.16 3.50 6.05
CA LYS A 68 0.44 3.10 4.66
C LYS A 68 -0.74 3.42 3.74
N VAL A 69 -1.96 3.29 4.26
CA VAL A 69 -3.22 3.57 3.57
C VAL A 69 -4.32 3.65 4.62
N LEU A 70 -5.43 4.33 4.30
CA LEU A 70 -6.58 4.45 5.21
C LEU A 70 -7.77 3.57 4.76
N LYS A 71 -7.52 2.48 4.03
CA LYS A 71 -8.54 1.58 3.49
C LYS A 71 -8.39 0.17 4.05
N GLY A 72 -9.54 -0.51 4.18
CA GLY A 72 -9.62 -1.92 4.60
C GLY A 72 -9.76 -2.08 6.11
N ASP A 73 -10.25 -3.27 6.49
CA ASP A 73 -10.63 -3.59 7.86
C ASP A 73 -9.45 -3.52 8.83
N TYR A 74 -8.27 -3.97 8.40
CA TYR A 74 -7.06 -3.91 9.21
C TYR A 74 -6.74 -2.47 9.65
N TRP A 75 -6.64 -1.54 8.69
CA TRP A 75 -6.31 -0.14 9.00
C TRP A 75 -7.42 0.57 9.76
N SER A 76 -8.68 0.19 9.54
CA SER A 76 -9.82 0.68 10.32
C SER A 76 -9.70 0.29 11.80
N GLN A 77 -9.25 -0.93 12.11
CA GLN A 77 -8.98 -1.35 13.50
C GLN A 77 -7.79 -0.61 14.10
N VAL A 78 -6.72 -0.38 13.32
CA VAL A 78 -5.58 0.43 13.77
C VAL A 78 -6.02 1.85 14.13
N VAL A 79 -6.82 2.51 13.25
CA VAL A 79 -7.35 3.86 13.51
C VAL A 79 -8.23 3.88 14.77
N ARG A 80 -9.05 2.85 15.00
CA ARG A 80 -9.84 2.74 16.23
C ARG A 80 -8.96 2.66 17.47
N GLY A 81 -7.93 1.80 17.43
CA GLY A 81 -6.96 1.71 18.53
C GLY A 81 -6.20 3.01 18.79
N LEU A 82 -5.84 3.75 17.72
CA LEU A 82 -5.21 5.07 17.84
C LEU A 82 -6.13 6.11 18.49
N LYS A 83 -7.42 6.10 18.15
CA LYS A 83 -8.44 6.93 18.79
C LYS A 83 -8.57 6.61 20.28
N ASP A 84 -8.75 5.34 20.63
CA ASP A 84 -8.92 4.89 22.01
C ASP A 84 -7.67 5.21 22.87
N GLY A 85 -6.48 4.93 22.32
CA GLY A 85 -5.21 5.30 22.96
C GLY A 85 -5.02 6.81 23.12
N GLY A 86 -5.40 7.60 22.12
CA GLY A 86 -5.36 9.06 22.19
C GLY A 86 -6.28 9.62 23.26
N LEU A 87 -7.49 9.09 23.38
CA LEU A 87 -8.44 9.47 24.44
C LEU A 87 -7.88 9.11 25.82
N ALA A 88 -7.35 7.90 25.98
CA ALA A 88 -6.77 7.43 27.25
C ALA A 88 -5.53 8.27 27.65
N ALA A 89 -4.72 8.71 26.67
CA ALA A 89 -3.52 9.53 26.88
C ALA A 89 -3.81 11.05 26.93
N ASN A 90 -5.07 11.48 26.80
CA ASN A 90 -5.47 12.87 26.72
C ASN A 90 -4.73 13.64 25.60
N CYS A 91 -4.65 13.06 24.40
CA CYS A 91 -3.98 13.63 23.24
C CYS A 91 -4.95 13.95 22.09
N ASN A 92 -4.60 14.95 21.30
CA ASN A 92 -5.18 15.16 19.98
C ASN A 92 -4.48 14.23 19.00
N VAL A 93 -5.21 13.36 18.32
CA VAL A 93 -4.67 12.40 17.34
C VAL A 93 -5.16 12.75 15.96
N TYR A 94 -4.23 12.92 15.03
CA TYR A 94 -4.49 13.22 13.63
C TYR A 94 -3.95 12.08 12.77
N VAL A 95 -4.77 11.52 11.91
CA VAL A 95 -4.40 10.38 11.05
C VAL A 95 -4.46 10.77 9.59
N GLY A 96 -3.44 10.40 8.83
CA GLY A 96 -3.34 10.57 7.39
C GLY A 96 -2.57 9.43 6.74
N GLY A 97 -2.55 9.40 5.42
CA GLY A 97 -1.82 8.38 4.68
C GLY A 97 -2.02 8.49 3.17
N PRO A 98 -1.16 7.84 2.37
CA PRO A 98 -1.32 7.79 0.92
C PRO A 98 -2.56 6.97 0.50
N TYR A 99 -2.98 7.14 -0.76
CA TYR A 99 -4.04 6.31 -1.36
C TYR A 99 -3.54 4.93 -1.80
N LYS A 100 -2.22 4.76 -1.95
CA LYS A 100 -1.57 3.50 -2.31
C LYS A 100 -0.57 3.12 -1.23
N GLU A 101 -0.65 1.89 -0.75
CA GLU A 101 0.16 1.38 0.35
C GLU A 101 1.68 1.45 0.08
N THR A 102 2.08 1.42 -1.19
CA THR A 102 3.48 1.46 -1.61
C THR A 102 4.03 2.86 -1.90
N ASN A 103 3.21 3.92 -1.74
CA ASN A 103 3.61 5.29 -2.04
C ASN A 103 4.38 5.92 -0.86
N TRP A 104 5.65 5.54 -0.72
CA TRP A 104 6.55 6.10 0.29
C TRP A 104 6.86 7.58 0.05
N GLN A 105 6.80 8.06 -1.19
CA GLN A 105 7.02 9.48 -1.53
C GLN A 105 5.96 10.36 -0.86
N ALA A 106 4.69 9.97 -0.97
CA ALA A 106 3.60 10.69 -0.29
C ALA A 106 3.76 10.64 1.24
N GLN A 107 4.21 9.51 1.82
CA GLN A 107 4.55 9.45 3.25
C GLN A 107 5.69 10.41 3.59
N THR A 108 6.74 10.49 2.77
CA THR A 108 7.85 11.42 2.96
C THR A 108 7.37 12.87 3.02
N GLU A 109 6.52 13.30 2.08
CA GLU A 109 5.96 14.65 2.07
C GLU A 109 5.10 14.93 3.31
N MET A 110 4.27 13.99 3.70
CA MET A 110 3.45 14.11 4.90
C MET A 110 4.32 14.26 6.16
N LEU A 111 5.34 13.43 6.33
CA LEU A 111 6.27 13.48 7.46
C LEU A 111 7.06 14.80 7.48
N LYS A 112 7.60 15.23 6.35
CA LYS A 112 8.31 16.52 6.24
C LYS A 112 7.41 17.71 6.59
N SER A 113 6.13 17.64 6.27
CA SER A 113 5.17 18.69 6.62
C SER A 113 4.98 18.85 8.14
N LEU A 114 5.41 17.89 8.96
CA LEU A 114 5.31 17.96 10.42
C LEU A 114 6.47 18.72 11.08
N VAL A 115 7.59 18.88 10.36
CA VAL A 115 8.70 19.72 10.82
C VAL A 115 8.22 21.17 10.83
N GLY A 116 8.26 21.81 12.01
CA GLY A 116 7.76 23.17 12.18
C GLY A 116 6.26 23.30 12.47
N LYS A 117 5.47 22.20 12.37
CA LYS A 117 4.11 22.15 12.92
C LYS A 117 4.16 21.94 14.45
N LYS A 118 3.04 22.24 15.13
CA LYS A 118 2.87 21.92 16.55
C LYS A 118 2.63 20.41 16.74
N ALA A 119 3.55 19.57 16.23
CA ALA A 119 3.54 18.14 16.44
C ALA A 119 4.37 17.80 17.68
N ASP A 120 3.86 17.01 18.60
CA ASP A 120 4.56 16.54 19.80
C ASP A 120 5.11 15.12 19.62
N ALA A 121 4.52 14.31 18.76
CA ALA A 121 4.99 12.97 18.41
C ALA A 121 4.45 12.51 17.04
N VAL A 122 5.14 11.54 16.47
CA VAL A 122 4.76 10.90 15.21
C VAL A 122 4.63 9.39 15.42
N ILE A 123 3.53 8.81 14.91
CA ILE A 123 3.36 7.36 14.75
C ILE A 123 3.42 7.06 13.25
N LEU A 124 4.20 6.08 12.85
CA LEU A 124 4.45 5.77 11.45
C LEU A 124 4.31 4.28 11.17
N ALA A 125 3.46 3.93 10.20
CA ALA A 125 3.49 2.63 9.54
C ALA A 125 4.21 2.79 8.19
N THR A 126 5.42 2.24 8.05
CA THR A 126 6.29 2.53 6.91
C THR A 126 5.86 1.79 5.64
N SER A 127 5.72 2.49 4.52
CA SER A 127 5.49 1.88 3.20
C SER A 127 6.78 1.27 2.61
N ASP A 128 7.94 1.82 2.96
CA ASP A 128 9.25 1.32 2.55
C ASP A 128 10.24 1.47 3.71
N SER A 129 10.83 0.35 4.12
CA SER A 129 11.70 0.27 5.30
C SER A 129 13.08 0.91 5.12
N VAL A 130 13.44 1.31 3.90
CA VAL A 130 14.74 1.93 3.56
C VAL A 130 14.56 3.39 3.14
N GLN A 131 13.63 3.67 2.24
CA GLN A 131 13.46 5.00 1.65
C GLN A 131 12.99 6.06 2.66
N LEU A 132 12.33 5.65 3.74
CA LEU A 132 11.87 6.58 4.78
C LEU A 132 12.91 6.87 5.87
N ILE A 133 14.07 6.20 5.87
CA ILE A 133 15.12 6.40 6.88
C ILE A 133 15.55 7.88 6.96
N PRO A 134 15.94 8.56 5.84
CA PRO A 134 16.39 9.94 5.92
C PRO A 134 15.35 10.88 6.52
N THR A 135 14.07 10.68 6.17
CA THR A 135 12.96 11.51 6.67
C THR A 135 12.73 11.29 8.16
N VAL A 136 12.80 10.04 8.64
CA VAL A 136 12.69 9.76 10.07
C VAL A 136 13.86 10.36 10.85
N GLU A 137 15.08 10.31 10.30
CA GLU A 137 16.25 10.97 10.90
C GLU A 137 16.08 12.50 10.99
N GLU A 138 15.49 13.14 9.97
CA GLU A 138 15.15 14.57 10.00
C GLU A 138 14.17 14.89 11.13
N LEU A 139 13.10 14.09 11.31
CA LEU A 139 12.16 14.25 12.43
C LEU A 139 12.87 14.10 13.77
N ARG A 140 13.76 13.10 13.91
CA ARG A 140 14.53 12.87 15.14
C ARG A 140 15.49 14.03 15.45
N LYS A 141 16.15 14.58 14.42
CA LYS A 141 16.98 15.81 14.56
C LYS A 141 16.14 17.01 15.00
N ALA A 142 14.91 17.11 14.53
CA ALA A 142 13.93 18.11 14.97
C ALA A 142 13.33 17.81 16.36
N LYS A 143 13.85 16.80 17.08
CA LYS A 143 13.40 16.36 18.43
C LYS A 143 11.97 15.83 18.48
N LEU A 144 11.39 15.43 17.35
CA LEU A 144 10.11 14.77 17.29
C LEU A 144 10.29 13.28 17.63
N PRO A 145 9.63 12.76 18.67
CA PRO A 145 9.58 11.33 18.92
C PRO A 145 8.88 10.58 17.77
N VAL A 146 9.45 9.46 17.34
CA VAL A 146 8.88 8.60 16.32
C VAL A 146 8.64 7.20 16.89
N VAL A 147 7.42 6.72 16.77
CA VAL A 147 7.00 5.37 17.13
C VAL A 147 6.57 4.64 15.84
N LEU A 148 7.10 3.45 15.61
CA LEU A 148 6.70 2.64 14.48
C LEU A 148 5.56 1.69 14.88
N VAL A 149 4.65 1.46 13.94
CA VAL A 149 3.56 0.49 14.07
C VAL A 149 3.48 -0.36 12.80
N ASP A 150 3.12 -1.63 12.95
CA ASP A 150 2.98 -2.61 11.86
C ASP A 150 4.30 -2.97 11.16
N THR A 151 5.01 -2.00 10.60
CA THR A 151 6.22 -2.22 9.80
C THR A 151 7.39 -1.40 10.31
N GLY A 152 8.55 -2.04 10.44
CA GLY A 152 9.79 -1.43 10.90
C GLY A 152 10.53 -0.62 9.83
N LEU A 153 11.62 0.00 10.27
CA LEU A 153 12.65 0.63 9.43
C LEU A 153 13.99 -0.09 9.62
N ASN A 154 14.80 -0.15 8.58
CA ASN A 154 16.15 -0.71 8.61
C ASN A 154 17.15 0.27 9.27
N THR A 155 16.75 0.89 10.37
CA THR A 155 17.55 1.76 11.22
C THR A 155 17.03 1.65 12.66
N LYS A 156 17.80 2.17 13.61
CA LYS A 156 17.40 2.29 15.03
C LYS A 156 17.02 3.73 15.42
N GLN A 157 16.87 4.63 14.47
CA GLN A 157 16.59 6.07 14.68
C GLN A 157 15.10 6.34 14.96
N TYR A 158 14.46 5.51 15.78
CA TYR A 158 13.10 5.69 16.29
C TYR A 158 13.06 5.40 17.80
N ASN A 159 11.99 5.76 18.48
CA ASN A 159 11.87 5.61 19.93
C ASN A 159 11.35 4.24 20.37
N ALA A 160 10.35 3.72 19.64
CA ALA A 160 9.72 2.42 19.92
C ALA A 160 9.11 1.85 18.65
N ALA A 161 8.86 0.54 18.64
CA ALA A 161 8.16 -0.13 17.55
C ALA A 161 7.21 -1.18 18.12
N TYR A 162 5.98 -1.21 17.59
CA TYR A 162 4.94 -2.18 17.92
C TYR A 162 4.54 -2.93 16.65
N MET A 163 4.96 -4.19 16.56
CA MET A 163 4.82 -5.00 15.36
C MET A 163 4.43 -6.43 15.73
N THR A 164 3.76 -7.12 14.81
CA THR A 164 3.53 -8.55 14.92
C THR A 164 4.85 -9.31 14.74
N ASN A 165 5.06 -10.38 15.50
CA ASN A 165 6.14 -11.33 15.22
C ASN A 165 5.74 -12.17 13.99
N ASN A 166 6.04 -11.64 12.79
CA ASN A 166 5.65 -12.25 11.53
C ASN A 166 6.39 -13.57 11.24
N PHE A 167 7.59 -13.77 11.80
CA PHE A 167 8.27 -15.05 11.73
C PHE A 167 7.47 -16.14 12.45
N ALA A 168 7.06 -15.89 13.70
CA ALA A 168 6.25 -16.83 14.45
C ALA A 168 4.87 -17.06 13.80
N ALA A 169 4.24 -16.00 13.28
CA ALA A 169 2.97 -16.10 12.56
C ALA A 169 3.11 -16.92 11.28
N GLY A 170 4.16 -16.70 10.49
CA GLY A 170 4.46 -17.47 9.28
C GLY A 170 4.75 -18.94 9.58
N SER A 171 5.54 -19.23 10.62
CA SER A 171 5.80 -20.61 11.07
C SER A 171 4.50 -21.31 11.45
N LYS A 172 3.62 -20.64 12.21
CA LYS A 172 2.33 -21.19 12.59
C LYS A 172 1.42 -21.46 11.39
N ALA A 173 1.39 -20.53 10.43
CA ALA A 173 0.62 -20.72 9.19
C ALA A 173 1.13 -21.92 8.37
N ALA A 174 2.45 -22.14 8.31
CA ALA A 174 3.06 -23.29 7.65
C ALA A 174 2.72 -24.62 8.36
N GLU A 175 2.73 -24.66 9.68
CA GLU A 175 2.32 -25.81 10.47
C GLU A 175 0.86 -26.18 10.21
N GLU A 176 -0.05 -25.21 10.26
CA GLU A 176 -1.48 -25.43 9.98
C GLU A 176 -1.72 -25.90 8.55
N MET A 177 -1.02 -25.30 7.57
CA MET A 177 -1.07 -25.75 6.18
C MET A 177 -0.63 -27.19 6.03
N LEU A 178 0.45 -27.60 6.69
CA LEU A 178 0.95 -28.97 6.65
C LEU A 178 -0.06 -29.96 7.27
N GLN A 179 -0.72 -29.57 8.37
CA GLN A 179 -1.77 -30.40 8.97
C GLN A 179 -2.97 -30.58 8.03
N LEU A 180 -3.41 -29.50 7.36
CA LEU A 180 -4.49 -29.55 6.37
C LEU A 180 -4.14 -30.45 5.18
N LEU A 181 -2.92 -30.35 4.66
CA LEU A 181 -2.44 -31.21 3.56
C LEU A 181 -2.41 -32.69 3.98
N ARG A 182 -1.91 -33.01 5.17
CA ARG A 182 -1.92 -34.38 5.69
C ARG A 182 -3.33 -34.92 5.89
N SER A 183 -4.25 -34.11 6.41
CA SER A 183 -5.65 -34.46 6.57
C SER A 183 -6.37 -34.70 5.25
N SER A 184 -5.92 -34.05 4.16
CA SER A 184 -6.43 -34.27 2.81
C SER A 184 -5.80 -35.47 2.09
N GLY A 185 -4.93 -36.24 2.78
CA GLY A 185 -4.34 -37.47 2.26
C GLY A 185 -2.91 -37.32 1.70
N LEU A 186 -2.28 -36.16 1.85
CA LEU A 186 -0.86 -35.97 1.47
C LEU A 186 0.03 -36.85 2.37
N LYS A 187 0.85 -37.69 1.75
CA LYS A 187 1.82 -38.53 2.45
C LYS A 187 3.15 -37.80 2.62
N GLU A 188 3.99 -38.26 3.54
CA GLU A 188 5.29 -37.61 3.85
C GLU A 188 6.25 -37.57 2.64
N ALA A 189 6.17 -38.56 1.73
CA ALA A 189 6.96 -38.58 0.51
C ALA A 189 6.40 -37.74 -0.64
N ASP A 190 5.19 -37.22 -0.50
CA ASP A 190 4.54 -36.45 -1.57
C ASP A 190 5.08 -35.02 -1.59
N LYS A 191 5.08 -34.43 -2.81
CA LYS A 191 5.45 -33.02 -3.02
C LYS A 191 4.19 -32.20 -3.22
N ALA A 192 4.07 -31.09 -2.51
CA ALA A 192 3.03 -30.09 -2.71
C ALA A 192 3.64 -28.77 -3.19
N THR A 193 2.93 -28.09 -4.09
CA THR A 193 3.27 -26.73 -4.48
C THR A 193 2.49 -25.74 -3.62
N VAL A 194 3.19 -24.88 -2.90
CA VAL A 194 2.59 -23.83 -2.08
C VAL A 194 2.84 -22.49 -2.77
N VAL A 195 1.78 -21.71 -2.98
CA VAL A 195 1.87 -20.37 -3.54
C VAL A 195 1.66 -19.35 -2.42
N MET A 196 2.64 -18.48 -2.24
CA MET A 196 2.57 -17.36 -1.29
C MET A 196 2.30 -16.07 -2.03
N LYS A 197 1.21 -15.39 -1.68
CA LYS A 197 0.87 -14.06 -2.24
C LYS A 197 1.22 -12.98 -1.23
N VAL A 198 2.05 -12.03 -1.62
CA VAL A 198 2.45 -10.87 -0.82
C VAL A 198 2.13 -9.57 -1.55
N SER A 199 1.91 -8.47 -0.81
CA SER A 199 1.61 -7.16 -1.39
C SER A 199 2.88 -6.45 -1.88
N SER A 200 4.01 -6.64 -1.21
CA SER A 200 5.30 -6.02 -1.53
C SER A 200 6.45 -6.80 -0.92
N LEU A 201 7.57 -6.90 -1.64
CA LEU A 201 8.84 -7.42 -1.13
C LEU A 201 9.75 -6.33 -0.54
N LYS A 202 9.31 -5.05 -0.54
CA LYS A 202 10.09 -3.89 -0.04
C LYS A 202 9.75 -3.51 1.40
N SER A 203 8.82 -4.20 2.01
CA SER A 203 8.35 -3.93 3.36
C SER A 203 8.98 -4.91 4.32
N GLN A 204 9.60 -4.44 5.41
CA GLN A 204 10.32 -5.30 6.38
C GLN A 204 9.45 -6.42 6.96
N ASN A 205 8.14 -6.24 7.03
CA ASN A 205 7.21 -7.28 7.49
C ASN A 205 6.83 -8.31 6.40
N MET A 206 7.40 -8.21 5.19
CA MET A 206 7.13 -9.08 4.05
C MET A 206 8.35 -9.93 3.63
N VAL A 207 9.50 -9.71 4.24
CA VAL A 207 10.77 -10.41 3.96
C VAL A 207 11.39 -10.96 5.22
#